data_d0213540e973083d8881a36f418f97ac
#
_entry.id   d0213540e973083d8881a36f418f97ac
#
_cell.length_a   1.000
_cell.length_b   1.000
_cell.length_c   1.000
_cell.angle_alpha   90.00
_cell.angle_beta   90.00
_cell.angle_gamma   90.00
#
_symmetry.space_group_name_H-M   'P 1'
#
loop_
_entity.id
_entity.type
_entity.pdbx_description
1 polymer ?
#
loop_
_entity_poly.entity_id
_entity_poly.type
_entity_poly.pdbx_seq_one_letter_code
_entity_poly.pdbx_strand_id
1 'polypeptide(L)'
;MKFSPEHTMSVAQKLYEAGLITYMRTDSVELSQDFCKAAREWLLSHDKDNVPTKVAKQRSSKDAQEAHEAVRPTDITKASSELKQQLSEDEFALYLMIWMRSIASQCKPAQIRKTTIVTQSGEIQWQARGQMLEFAGYAKYWKDISGDAVLPSLQPKQPLTATNVSHEQKQTQPPPRYSEPKLVQLMERRGIGRPSTYAPTIATLKQRNYVELVKSKVQPTTVGLQVDDFLMQALPELIQSEFTAGMETQLDAISKGQQEWQSYLIEWNRSYFAPALSKATKNLPEQDYGSFQGKELEKSRSKCPTCSKPMSKVPTKKVKKGYFLKCEDGCKDGEGKGLVMFWSDRSSEWQIPQPKTEQSSPAKLTEHPCPVCRKPLEEYSYTKDGQAKSMLRCSDAEARTKSKHKDVAYFQGKEGQWWSPKLGNLGADAAKSS
;
A
#
# COMPACT_ATOMS: atom_id res chain seq x y z
N MET A 1 17.35 -1.06 -4.74
CA MET A 1 16.33 -0.07 -4.36
C MET A 1 15.86 -0.34 -2.93
N LYS A 2 15.53 0.70 -2.17
CA LYS A 2 14.97 0.55 -0.80
C LYS A 2 13.49 0.97 -0.79
N PHE A 3 12.72 0.47 -1.76
CA PHE A 3 11.30 0.78 -1.89
C PHE A 3 10.46 -0.06 -0.93
N SER A 4 9.39 0.54 -0.41
CA SER A 4 8.33 -0.23 0.24
C SER A 4 7.51 -1.00 -0.82
N PRO A 5 6.79 -2.07 -0.45
CA PRO A 5 5.88 -2.75 -1.38
C PRO A 5 4.84 -1.81 -2.01
N GLU A 6 4.27 -0.90 -1.21
CA GLU A 6 3.30 0.10 -1.68
C GLU A 6 3.90 1.04 -2.74
N HIS A 7 5.10 1.59 -2.46
CA HIS A 7 5.79 2.47 -3.41
C HIS A 7 6.18 1.72 -4.68
N THR A 8 6.70 0.48 -4.55
CA THR A 8 7.02 -0.38 -5.68
C THR A 8 5.81 -0.60 -6.58
N MET A 9 4.65 -0.92 -5.99
CA MET A 9 3.42 -1.13 -6.75
C MET A 9 2.91 0.15 -7.42
N SER A 10 3.06 1.31 -6.77
CA SER A 10 2.71 2.61 -7.36
C SER A 10 3.57 2.94 -8.58
N VAL A 11 4.88 2.71 -8.48
CA VAL A 11 5.83 2.93 -9.61
C VAL A 11 5.58 1.93 -10.74
N ALA A 12 5.37 0.65 -10.40
CA ALA A 12 5.07 -0.39 -11.39
C ALA A 12 3.75 -0.12 -12.13
N GLN A 13 2.73 0.42 -11.45
CA GLN A 13 1.47 0.82 -12.07
C GLN A 13 1.70 1.87 -13.16
N LYS A 14 2.51 2.89 -12.90
CA LYS A 14 2.84 3.93 -13.89
C LYS A 14 3.58 3.36 -15.09
N LEU A 15 4.55 2.45 -14.87
CA LEU A 15 5.27 1.80 -15.95
C LEU A 15 4.34 0.94 -16.82
N TYR A 16 3.38 0.26 -16.22
CA TYR A 16 2.36 -0.51 -16.92
C TYR A 16 1.42 0.41 -17.73
N GLU A 17 0.92 1.48 -17.15
CA GLU A 17 0.06 2.46 -17.82
C GLU A 17 0.79 3.17 -18.98
N ALA A 18 2.10 3.35 -18.86
CA ALA A 18 2.96 3.83 -19.96
C ALA A 18 3.24 2.76 -21.03
N GLY A 19 2.74 1.54 -20.87
CA GLY A 19 2.96 0.44 -21.81
C GLY A 19 4.38 -0.11 -21.82
N LEU A 20 5.18 0.12 -20.78
CA LEU A 20 6.60 -0.27 -20.72
C LEU A 20 6.83 -1.65 -20.12
N ILE A 21 5.93 -2.12 -19.29
CA ILE A 21 5.99 -3.45 -18.66
C ILE A 21 4.64 -4.17 -18.77
N THR A 22 4.64 -5.50 -18.63
CA THR A 22 3.42 -6.30 -18.47
C THR A 22 2.77 -6.03 -17.12
N TYR A 23 1.56 -6.54 -16.91
CA TYR A 23 0.80 -6.27 -15.68
C TYR A 23 1.54 -6.76 -14.44
N MET A 24 1.74 -5.87 -13.49
CA MET A 24 2.60 -6.10 -12.31
C MET A 24 1.94 -6.91 -11.20
N ARG A 25 0.60 -7.07 -11.20
CA ARG A 25 -0.09 -7.89 -10.19
C ARG A 25 -0.29 -9.29 -10.74
N THR A 26 0.78 -10.06 -10.75
CA THR A 26 0.80 -11.44 -11.24
C THR A 26 1.51 -12.35 -10.25
N ASP A 27 1.10 -13.60 -10.20
CA ASP A 27 1.72 -14.73 -9.54
C ASP A 27 2.45 -15.64 -10.52
N SER A 28 2.35 -15.37 -11.83
CA SER A 28 3.00 -16.12 -12.87
C SER A 28 4.49 -15.78 -12.98
N VAL A 29 5.29 -16.79 -13.22
CA VAL A 29 6.71 -16.70 -13.58
C VAL A 29 6.95 -17.04 -15.05
N GLU A 30 5.91 -17.32 -15.82
CA GLU A 30 5.99 -17.69 -17.23
C GLU A 30 6.15 -16.46 -18.11
N LEU A 31 6.99 -16.58 -19.14
CA LEU A 31 7.20 -15.57 -20.16
C LEU A 31 6.62 -16.06 -21.50
N SER A 32 6.01 -15.17 -22.26
CA SER A 32 5.49 -15.52 -23.59
C SER A 32 6.62 -16.00 -24.50
N GLN A 33 6.26 -16.90 -25.42
CA GLN A 33 7.22 -17.42 -26.39
C GLN A 33 7.80 -16.33 -27.29
N ASP A 34 7.01 -15.32 -27.62
CA ASP A 34 7.44 -14.22 -28.48
C ASP A 34 8.47 -13.34 -27.75
N PHE A 35 8.26 -13.08 -26.45
CA PHE A 35 9.26 -12.40 -25.63
C PHE A 35 10.56 -13.22 -25.53
N CYS A 36 10.47 -14.53 -25.28
CA CYS A 36 11.64 -15.40 -25.22
C CYS A 36 12.43 -15.40 -26.54
N LYS A 37 11.76 -15.39 -27.71
CA LYS A 37 12.40 -15.25 -29.02
C LYS A 37 13.10 -13.90 -29.15
N ALA A 38 12.39 -12.79 -28.88
CA ALA A 38 12.96 -11.44 -28.96
C ALA A 38 14.16 -11.27 -28.02
N ALA A 39 14.09 -11.78 -26.78
CA ALA A 39 15.20 -11.78 -25.84
C ALA A 39 16.40 -12.59 -26.33
N ARG A 40 16.16 -13.72 -26.98
CA ARG A 40 17.21 -14.53 -27.59
C ARG A 40 17.88 -13.81 -28.77
N GLU A 41 17.11 -13.16 -29.62
CA GLU A 41 17.66 -12.36 -30.75
C GLU A 41 18.49 -11.18 -30.22
N TRP A 42 18.02 -10.53 -29.19
CA TRP A 42 18.76 -9.47 -28.49
C TRP A 42 20.09 -10.01 -27.95
N LEU A 43 20.07 -11.16 -27.24
CA LEU A 43 21.31 -11.81 -26.75
C LEU A 43 22.24 -12.22 -27.85
N LEU A 44 21.74 -12.74 -28.99
CA LEU A 44 22.57 -13.11 -30.13
C LEU A 44 23.33 -11.92 -30.71
N SER A 45 22.76 -10.72 -30.70
CA SER A 45 23.38 -9.50 -31.20
C SER A 45 24.28 -8.79 -30.20
N HIS A 46 24.00 -8.92 -28.85
CA HIS A 46 24.71 -8.15 -27.82
C HIS A 46 25.58 -8.99 -26.89
N ASP A 47 25.32 -10.28 -26.75
CA ASP A 47 25.99 -11.18 -25.79
C ASP A 47 25.88 -12.65 -26.20
N LYS A 48 26.40 -12.94 -27.40
CA LYS A 48 26.28 -14.24 -28.06
C LYS A 48 26.76 -15.41 -27.22
N ASP A 49 27.81 -15.23 -26.43
CA ASP A 49 28.39 -16.29 -25.59
C ASP A 49 27.43 -16.73 -24.47
N ASN A 50 26.51 -15.87 -24.11
CA ASN A 50 25.55 -16.07 -23.04
C ASN A 50 24.22 -16.71 -23.49
N VAL A 51 24.08 -16.99 -24.78
CA VAL A 51 22.86 -17.60 -25.34
C VAL A 51 22.84 -19.10 -25.04
N PRO A 52 21.78 -19.61 -24.35
CA PRO A 52 21.65 -21.04 -24.08
C PRO A 52 21.44 -21.84 -25.35
N THR A 53 21.97 -23.09 -25.40
CA THR A 53 21.73 -24.01 -26.53
C THR A 53 20.26 -24.49 -26.57
N LYS A 54 19.61 -24.59 -25.43
CA LYS A 54 18.18 -24.93 -25.32
C LYS A 54 17.47 -23.80 -24.61
N VAL A 55 16.27 -23.43 -25.10
CA VAL A 55 15.38 -22.50 -24.39
C VAL A 55 15.04 -23.12 -23.05
N ALA A 56 15.25 -22.39 -21.97
CA ALA A 56 14.89 -22.85 -20.63
C ALA A 56 13.37 -23.09 -20.58
N LYS A 57 12.95 -24.32 -20.28
CA LYS A 57 11.58 -24.60 -19.90
C LYS A 57 11.35 -23.94 -18.54
N GLN A 58 10.57 -22.89 -18.51
CA GLN A 58 10.13 -22.29 -17.25
C GLN A 58 9.17 -23.26 -16.57
N ARG A 59 9.31 -23.40 -15.25
CA ARG A 59 8.37 -24.18 -14.45
C ARG A 59 7.12 -23.34 -14.28
N SER A 60 6.00 -23.76 -14.87
CA SER A 60 4.70 -23.21 -14.49
C SER A 60 4.48 -23.45 -13.00
N SER A 61 4.07 -22.42 -12.27
CA SER A 61 3.53 -22.62 -10.94
C SER A 61 2.19 -23.37 -11.13
N LYS A 62 2.01 -24.49 -10.43
CA LYS A 62 0.78 -25.30 -10.52
C LYS A 62 -0.48 -24.51 -10.15
N ASP A 63 -0.31 -23.36 -9.52
CA ASP A 63 -1.37 -22.51 -8.95
C ASP A 63 -1.51 -21.15 -9.65
N ALA A 64 -0.73 -20.87 -10.71
CA ALA A 64 -0.87 -19.63 -11.48
C ALA A 64 -2.20 -19.64 -12.25
N GLN A 65 -2.93 -18.53 -12.25
CA GLN A 65 -4.09 -18.36 -13.08
C GLN A 65 -3.66 -18.40 -14.55
N GLU A 66 -4.28 -19.24 -15.37
CA GLU A 66 -3.85 -19.59 -16.73
C GLU A 66 -3.63 -18.44 -17.72
N ALA A 67 -4.07 -17.23 -17.39
CA ALA A 67 -3.95 -16.04 -18.24
C ALA A 67 -2.83 -15.06 -17.82
N HIS A 68 -2.08 -15.34 -16.74
CA HIS A 68 -1.10 -14.42 -16.23
C HIS A 68 0.30 -14.69 -16.79
N GLU A 69 0.98 -13.62 -17.21
CA GLU A 69 2.38 -13.62 -17.61
C GLU A 69 3.24 -13.00 -16.50
N ALA A 70 4.53 -13.35 -16.44
CA ALA A 70 5.50 -12.73 -15.55
C ALA A 70 5.67 -11.22 -15.86
N VAL A 71 6.07 -10.45 -14.87
CA VAL A 71 6.43 -9.04 -15.08
C VAL A 71 7.71 -8.96 -15.91
N ARG A 72 7.62 -8.33 -17.07
CA ARG A 72 8.72 -8.12 -18.03
C ARG A 72 8.56 -6.81 -18.77
N PRO A 73 9.61 -6.29 -19.45
CA PRO A 73 9.43 -5.20 -20.40
C PRO A 73 8.56 -5.67 -21.58
N THR A 74 7.74 -4.78 -22.11
CA THR A 74 6.94 -5.04 -23.32
C THR A 74 7.83 -5.16 -24.56
N ASP A 75 8.92 -4.40 -24.56
CA ASP A 75 9.91 -4.38 -25.63
C ASP A 75 11.32 -4.49 -25.03
N ILE A 76 12.00 -5.60 -25.33
CA ILE A 76 13.35 -5.90 -24.82
C ILE A 76 14.41 -5.00 -25.43
N THR A 77 14.17 -4.42 -26.61
CA THR A 77 15.12 -3.56 -27.33
C THR A 77 15.17 -2.14 -26.74
N LYS A 78 14.14 -1.72 -26.04
CA LYS A 78 14.11 -0.43 -25.35
C LYS A 78 15.01 -0.45 -24.12
N ALA A 79 16.31 -0.40 -24.35
CA ALA A 79 17.31 -0.29 -23.31
C ALA A 79 17.63 1.19 -23.04
N SER A 80 17.55 1.50 -21.84
CA SER A 80 18.13 2.45 -20.92
C SER A 80 18.41 3.93 -21.31
N SER A 81 19.00 4.31 -22.43
CA SER A 81 19.42 5.71 -22.60
C SER A 81 18.28 6.67 -22.92
N GLU A 82 17.35 6.27 -23.77
CA GLU A 82 16.20 7.10 -24.15
C GLU A 82 15.16 7.16 -23.01
N LEU A 83 14.90 6.02 -22.37
CA LEU A 83 13.95 5.95 -21.25
C LEU A 83 14.43 6.71 -20.02
N LYS A 84 15.74 6.84 -19.81
CA LYS A 84 16.29 7.61 -18.68
C LYS A 84 15.92 9.09 -18.72
N GLN A 85 15.69 9.64 -19.90
CA GLN A 85 15.27 11.03 -20.07
C GLN A 85 13.74 11.23 -19.93
N GLN A 86 12.97 10.16 -20.11
CA GLN A 86 11.51 10.19 -20.12
C GLN A 86 10.88 9.78 -18.77
N LEU A 87 11.60 8.99 -17.98
CA LEU A 87 11.13 8.42 -16.72
C LEU A 87 11.75 9.14 -15.53
N SER A 88 11.03 9.18 -14.42
CA SER A 88 11.60 9.57 -13.13
C SER A 88 12.69 8.57 -12.69
N GLU A 89 13.53 8.97 -11.73
CA GLU A 89 14.59 8.09 -11.20
C GLU A 89 14.05 6.76 -10.67
N ASP A 90 12.93 6.79 -9.96
CA ASP A 90 12.30 5.59 -9.40
C ASP A 90 11.72 4.68 -10.49
N GLU A 91 11.02 5.25 -11.47
CA GLU A 91 10.47 4.54 -12.62
C GLU A 91 11.58 3.90 -13.46
N PHE A 92 12.63 4.65 -13.75
CA PHE A 92 13.77 4.13 -14.48
C PHE A 92 14.50 3.02 -13.72
N ALA A 93 14.73 3.20 -12.42
CA ALA A 93 15.38 2.19 -11.58
C ALA A 93 14.60 0.89 -11.53
N LEU A 94 13.26 0.97 -11.40
CA LEU A 94 12.39 -0.21 -11.37
C LEU A 94 12.33 -0.88 -12.75
N TYR A 95 12.16 -0.09 -13.83
CA TYR A 95 12.17 -0.61 -15.20
C TYR A 95 13.48 -1.35 -15.51
N LEU A 96 14.62 -0.74 -15.22
CA LEU A 96 15.93 -1.33 -15.44
C LEU A 96 16.10 -2.65 -14.67
N MET A 97 15.63 -2.70 -13.44
CA MET A 97 15.66 -3.93 -12.63
C MET A 97 14.80 -5.05 -13.26
N ILE A 98 13.58 -4.72 -13.71
CA ILE A 98 12.69 -5.67 -14.41
C ILE A 98 13.35 -6.14 -15.70
N TRP A 99 13.91 -5.23 -16.49
CA TRP A 99 14.61 -5.54 -17.73
C TRP A 99 15.80 -6.47 -17.50
N MET A 100 16.68 -6.12 -16.53
CA MET A 100 17.83 -6.95 -16.17
C MET A 100 17.43 -8.34 -15.71
N ARG A 101 16.38 -8.44 -14.90
CA ARG A 101 15.87 -9.74 -14.41
C ARG A 101 15.33 -10.59 -15.55
N SER A 102 14.61 -9.97 -16.49
CA SER A 102 14.04 -10.64 -17.65
C SER A 102 15.12 -11.18 -18.57
N ILE A 103 16.15 -10.39 -18.90
CA ILE A 103 17.30 -10.86 -19.69
C ILE A 103 18.08 -11.95 -18.96
N ALA A 104 18.37 -11.78 -17.68
CA ALA A 104 19.07 -12.76 -16.87
C ALA A 104 18.39 -14.14 -16.89
N SER A 105 17.05 -14.16 -16.91
CA SER A 105 16.27 -15.40 -16.98
C SER A 105 16.43 -16.15 -18.29
N GLN A 106 16.91 -15.49 -19.36
CA GLN A 106 17.11 -16.04 -20.69
C GLN A 106 18.58 -16.38 -20.98
N CYS A 107 19.48 -16.12 -20.03
CA CYS A 107 20.91 -16.37 -20.17
C CYS A 107 21.31 -17.79 -19.77
N LYS A 108 22.52 -18.20 -20.17
CA LYS A 108 23.16 -19.38 -19.61
C LYS A 108 23.34 -19.26 -18.11
N PRO A 109 23.33 -20.39 -17.35
CA PRO A 109 23.68 -20.37 -15.94
C PRO A 109 25.13 -19.91 -15.72
N ALA A 110 25.37 -19.24 -14.60
CA ALA A 110 26.72 -18.92 -14.16
C ALA A 110 27.47 -20.21 -13.76
N GLN A 111 28.77 -20.25 -14.02
CA GLN A 111 29.63 -21.35 -13.60
C GLN A 111 30.57 -20.86 -12.51
N ILE A 112 30.52 -21.52 -11.37
CA ILE A 112 31.30 -21.17 -10.18
C ILE A 112 32.15 -22.39 -9.80
N ARG A 113 33.46 -22.19 -9.76
CA ARG A 113 34.38 -23.18 -9.16
C ARG A 113 34.42 -22.96 -7.67
N LYS A 114 34.05 -23.99 -6.93
CA LYS A 114 34.15 -24.01 -5.45
C LYS A 114 35.35 -24.84 -5.03
N THR A 115 36.25 -24.25 -4.25
CA THR A 115 37.42 -24.93 -3.69
C THR A 115 37.22 -25.07 -2.18
N THR A 116 37.46 -26.25 -1.66
CA THR A 116 37.48 -26.51 -0.23
C THR A 116 38.84 -27.09 0.14
N ILE A 117 39.55 -26.44 1.04
CA ILE A 117 40.80 -26.93 1.62
C ILE A 117 40.49 -27.41 3.04
N VAL A 118 40.84 -28.67 3.31
CA VAL A 118 40.75 -29.23 4.64
C VAL A 118 42.16 -29.45 5.15
N THR A 119 42.52 -28.87 6.29
CA THR A 119 43.80 -29.06 6.98
C THR A 119 43.58 -29.75 8.31
N GLN A 120 44.52 -30.57 8.73
CA GLN A 120 44.44 -31.30 9.97
C GLN A 120 45.61 -30.91 10.89
N SER A 121 45.32 -30.64 12.14
CA SER A 121 46.31 -30.42 13.20
C SER A 121 45.94 -31.26 14.41
N GLY A 122 46.65 -32.39 14.61
CA GLY A 122 46.24 -33.38 15.56
C GLY A 122 44.85 -33.98 15.24
N GLU A 123 43.92 -33.91 16.15
CA GLU A 123 42.53 -34.39 15.96
C GLU A 123 41.61 -33.32 15.38
N ILE A 124 42.07 -32.06 15.28
CA ILE A 124 41.25 -30.93 14.84
C ILE A 124 41.36 -30.76 13.33
N GLN A 125 40.20 -30.65 12.68
CA GLN A 125 40.13 -30.30 11.28
C GLN A 125 39.71 -28.82 11.09
N TRP A 126 40.42 -28.14 10.22
CA TRP A 126 40.15 -26.79 9.81
C TRP A 126 39.68 -26.77 8.36
N GLN A 127 38.69 -26.00 8.05
CA GLN A 127 38.14 -25.92 6.70
C GLN A 127 38.14 -24.47 6.19
N ALA A 128 38.77 -24.26 5.05
CA ALA A 128 38.68 -23.03 4.26
C ALA A 128 37.84 -23.30 3.00
N ARG A 129 36.95 -22.41 2.68
CA ARG A 129 36.10 -22.44 1.47
C ARG A 129 36.33 -21.21 0.63
N GLY A 130 36.57 -21.42 -0.65
CA GLY A 130 36.70 -20.40 -1.63
C GLY A 130 35.79 -20.63 -2.82
N GLN A 131 35.60 -19.61 -3.60
CA GLN A 131 34.90 -19.69 -4.88
C GLN A 131 35.51 -18.73 -5.89
N MET A 132 35.38 -19.07 -7.17
CA MET A 132 35.79 -18.23 -8.30
C MET A 132 34.72 -18.32 -9.38
N LEU A 133 34.32 -17.18 -9.91
CA LEU A 133 33.37 -17.10 -11.03
C LEU A 133 34.14 -17.38 -12.33
N GLU A 134 33.89 -18.54 -12.95
CA GLU A 134 34.54 -18.94 -14.21
C GLU A 134 33.82 -18.41 -15.45
N PHE A 135 32.49 -18.42 -15.37
CA PHE A 135 31.63 -17.88 -16.41
C PHE A 135 30.47 -17.13 -15.78
N ALA A 136 30.32 -15.87 -16.14
CA ALA A 136 29.32 -15.01 -15.50
C ALA A 136 27.87 -15.42 -15.79
N GLY A 137 27.59 -15.91 -17.00
CA GLY A 137 26.24 -16.31 -17.36
C GLY A 137 25.22 -15.21 -17.05
N TYR A 138 24.12 -15.59 -16.45
CA TYR A 138 23.06 -14.65 -16.00
C TYR A 138 23.56 -13.59 -15.01
N ALA A 139 24.63 -13.87 -14.26
CA ALA A 139 25.15 -12.94 -13.25
C ALA A 139 25.76 -11.67 -13.86
N LYS A 140 26.00 -11.64 -15.17
CA LYS A 140 26.34 -10.41 -15.90
C LYS A 140 25.25 -9.35 -15.77
N TYR A 141 23.99 -9.75 -15.77
CA TYR A 141 22.82 -8.89 -15.69
C TYR A 141 22.20 -8.85 -14.28
N TRP A 142 22.27 -9.96 -13.53
CA TRP A 142 21.68 -10.08 -12.21
C TRP A 142 22.73 -10.51 -11.18
N LYS A 143 23.24 -9.54 -10.43
CA LYS A 143 24.34 -9.71 -9.47
C LYS A 143 23.85 -10.28 -8.13
N ASP A 144 23.67 -11.59 -8.06
CA ASP A 144 23.31 -12.32 -6.84
C ASP A 144 24.41 -13.28 -6.36
N ILE A 145 25.53 -13.35 -7.07
CA ILE A 145 26.70 -14.16 -6.74
C ILE A 145 27.66 -13.31 -5.90
N SER A 146 28.06 -13.84 -4.74
CA SER A 146 29.09 -13.21 -3.90
C SER A 146 30.45 -13.19 -4.61
N GLY A 147 31.27 -12.19 -4.31
CA GLY A 147 32.58 -12.00 -4.92
C GLY A 147 33.50 -13.20 -4.74
N ASP A 148 34.56 -13.21 -5.56
CA ASP A 148 35.56 -14.27 -5.53
C ASP A 148 36.31 -14.29 -4.21
N ALA A 149 36.51 -15.51 -3.70
CA ALA A 149 37.36 -15.83 -2.56
C ALA A 149 38.34 -16.92 -3.04
N VAL A 150 39.43 -16.49 -3.65
CA VAL A 150 40.40 -17.43 -4.25
C VAL A 150 41.29 -18.01 -3.16
N LEU A 151 41.32 -19.32 -3.08
CA LEU A 151 42.25 -20.06 -2.22
C LEU A 151 43.50 -20.44 -2.99
N PRO A 152 44.67 -20.53 -2.30
CA PRO A 152 45.92 -20.99 -2.93
C PRO A 152 45.80 -22.46 -3.40
N SER A 153 46.50 -22.79 -4.45
CA SER A 153 46.64 -24.16 -4.91
C SER A 153 47.58 -24.90 -3.97
N LEU A 154 47.08 -25.94 -3.33
CA LEU A 154 47.85 -26.81 -2.41
C LEU A 154 47.85 -28.22 -2.90
N GLN A 155 48.97 -28.92 -2.62
CA GLN A 155 49.10 -30.37 -2.88
C GLN A 155 48.51 -31.16 -1.68
N PRO A 156 47.92 -32.32 -1.94
CA PRO A 156 47.52 -33.22 -0.87
C PRO A 156 48.66 -33.52 0.08
N LYS A 157 48.42 -33.43 1.40
CA LYS A 157 49.40 -33.63 2.46
C LYS A 157 50.55 -32.60 2.50
N GLN A 158 50.45 -31.49 1.82
CA GLN A 158 51.41 -30.40 1.93
C GLN A 158 51.42 -29.86 3.37
N PRO A 159 52.59 -29.78 4.02
CA PRO A 159 52.68 -29.17 5.35
C PRO A 159 52.42 -27.68 5.29
N LEU A 160 51.63 -27.18 6.23
CA LEU A 160 51.29 -25.75 6.39
C LEU A 160 51.70 -25.30 7.79
N THR A 161 52.20 -24.07 7.88
CA THR A 161 52.55 -23.44 9.16
C THR A 161 51.51 -22.38 9.48
N ALA A 162 50.91 -22.46 10.66
CA ALA A 162 50.02 -21.43 11.17
C ALA A 162 50.84 -20.18 11.53
N THR A 163 50.59 -19.06 10.87
CA THR A 163 51.26 -17.76 11.10
C THR A 163 50.54 -16.91 12.13
N ASN A 164 49.24 -17.06 12.23
CA ASN A 164 48.40 -16.35 13.20
C ASN A 164 47.22 -17.23 13.62
N VAL A 165 46.98 -17.33 14.90
CA VAL A 165 45.85 -18.06 15.48
C VAL A 165 45.07 -17.07 16.36
N SER A 166 43.81 -16.88 16.05
CA SER A 166 42.90 -16.03 16.82
C SER A 166 41.61 -16.78 17.14
N HIS A 167 41.00 -16.43 18.22
CA HIS A 167 39.69 -16.93 18.58
C HIS A 167 38.76 -15.76 18.94
N GLU A 168 37.48 -15.95 18.65
CA GLU A 168 36.44 -14.96 18.95
C GLU A 168 35.25 -15.69 19.59
N GLN A 169 34.82 -15.24 20.75
CA GLN A 169 33.60 -15.74 21.36
C GLN A 169 32.39 -15.21 20.58
N LYS A 170 31.57 -16.10 20.05
CA LYS A 170 30.33 -15.76 19.34
C LYS A 170 29.12 -16.37 20.04
N GLN A 171 28.04 -15.64 20.04
CA GLN A 171 26.75 -16.12 20.50
C GLN A 171 25.80 -16.24 19.32
N THR A 172 24.95 -17.27 19.35
CA THR A 172 23.84 -17.40 18.40
C THR A 172 22.91 -16.21 18.55
N GLN A 173 22.54 -15.61 17.44
CA GLN A 173 21.60 -14.50 17.41
C GLN A 173 20.19 -15.01 17.10
N PRO A 174 19.14 -14.43 17.71
CA PRO A 174 17.78 -14.76 17.34
C PRO A 174 17.51 -14.40 15.87
N PRO A 175 16.53 -15.05 15.21
CA PRO A 175 16.15 -14.67 13.86
C PRO A 175 15.82 -13.19 13.79
N PRO A 176 16.30 -12.47 12.75
CA PRO A 176 16.01 -11.07 12.62
C PRO A 176 14.52 -10.83 12.31
N ARG A 177 13.97 -9.73 12.79
CA ARG A 177 12.60 -9.30 12.42
C ARG A 177 12.46 -9.16 10.90
N TYR A 178 11.27 -9.37 10.39
CA TYR A 178 10.98 -9.25 8.97
C TYR A 178 11.10 -7.80 8.49
N SER A 179 11.63 -7.62 7.28
CA SER A 179 11.38 -6.40 6.51
C SER A 179 10.05 -6.53 5.77
N GLU A 180 9.46 -5.42 5.28
CA GLU A 180 8.21 -5.48 4.50
C GLU A 180 8.30 -6.47 3.33
N PRO A 181 9.36 -6.47 2.46
CA PRO A 181 9.48 -7.46 1.39
C PRO A 181 9.60 -8.91 1.89
N LYS A 182 10.27 -9.13 3.04
CA LYS A 182 10.36 -10.47 3.64
C LYS A 182 9.02 -10.93 4.20
N LEU A 183 8.20 -10.01 4.70
CA LEU A 183 6.85 -10.31 5.14
C LEU A 183 5.95 -10.70 3.96
N VAL A 184 6.04 -9.98 2.82
CA VAL A 184 5.35 -10.39 1.58
C VAL A 184 5.74 -11.80 1.16
N GLN A 185 7.05 -12.13 1.14
CA GLN A 185 7.52 -13.48 0.81
C GLN A 185 7.00 -14.54 1.79
N LEU A 186 6.82 -14.19 3.05
CA LEU A 186 6.24 -15.11 4.04
C LEU A 186 4.76 -15.35 3.79
N MET A 187 4.00 -14.27 3.50
CA MET A 187 2.59 -14.35 3.16
C MET A 187 2.38 -15.24 1.94
N GLU A 188 3.13 -15.00 0.87
CA GLU A 188 3.10 -15.82 -0.36
C GLU A 188 3.37 -17.29 -0.06
N ARG A 189 4.45 -17.60 0.66
CA ARG A 189 4.80 -19.00 1.02
C ARG A 189 3.75 -19.71 1.87
N ARG A 190 2.96 -18.95 2.65
CA ARG A 190 1.88 -19.48 3.48
C ARG A 190 0.52 -19.45 2.78
N GLY A 191 0.45 -19.00 1.54
CA GLY A 191 -0.81 -18.89 0.80
C GLY A 191 -1.75 -17.78 1.29
N ILE A 192 -1.21 -16.81 2.05
CA ILE A 192 -1.98 -15.70 2.63
C ILE A 192 -1.98 -14.52 1.66
N GLY A 193 -3.14 -14.18 1.13
CA GLY A 193 -3.30 -13.09 0.17
C GLY A 193 -2.94 -13.47 -1.26
N ARG A 194 -3.00 -12.48 -2.14
CA ARG A 194 -2.72 -12.58 -3.57
C ARG A 194 -1.93 -11.34 -4.01
N PRO A 195 -1.36 -11.29 -5.23
CA PRO A 195 -0.59 -10.14 -5.72
C PRO A 195 -1.29 -8.78 -5.54
N SER A 196 -2.62 -8.77 -5.61
CA SER A 196 -3.43 -7.56 -5.42
C SER A 196 -3.54 -7.10 -3.96
N THR A 197 -3.34 -7.99 -2.98
CA THR A 197 -3.59 -7.73 -1.56
C THR A 197 -2.33 -7.60 -0.71
N TYR A 198 -1.17 -8.10 -1.13
CA TYR A 198 0.07 -8.05 -0.33
C TYR A 198 0.45 -6.64 0.13
N ALA A 199 0.62 -5.71 -0.81
CA ALA A 199 1.01 -4.35 -0.48
C ALA A 199 -0.06 -3.59 0.32
N PRO A 200 -1.38 -3.64 -0.04
CA PRO A 200 -2.45 -3.07 0.75
C PRO A 200 -2.54 -3.60 2.18
N THR A 201 -2.30 -4.90 2.40
CA THR A 201 -2.31 -5.49 3.74
C THR A 201 -1.24 -4.86 4.63
N ILE A 202 0.00 -4.77 4.15
CA ILE A 202 1.10 -4.15 4.92
C ILE A 202 0.83 -2.66 5.15
N ALA A 203 0.32 -1.95 4.15
CA ALA A 203 -0.05 -0.55 4.28
C ALA A 203 -1.15 -0.35 5.35
N THR A 204 -2.16 -1.23 5.38
CA THR A 204 -3.24 -1.21 6.37
C THR A 204 -2.73 -1.45 7.79
N LEU A 205 -1.83 -2.42 7.99
CA LEU A 205 -1.22 -2.68 9.30
C LEU A 205 -0.49 -1.44 9.84
N LYS A 206 0.26 -0.74 8.99
CA LYS A 206 0.95 0.51 9.35
C LYS A 206 -0.03 1.65 9.60
N GLN A 207 -1.03 1.81 8.74
CA GLN A 207 -2.03 2.88 8.84
C GLN A 207 -2.87 2.76 10.12
N ARG A 208 -3.18 1.54 10.53
CA ARG A 208 -3.89 1.23 11.78
C ARG A 208 -2.97 1.27 13.01
N ASN A 209 -1.68 1.54 12.81
CA ASN A 209 -0.67 1.54 13.86
C ASN A 209 -0.56 0.20 14.61
N TYR A 210 -0.82 -0.91 13.92
CA TYR A 210 -0.61 -2.26 14.49
C TYR A 210 0.86 -2.66 14.42
N VAL A 211 1.57 -2.13 13.42
CA VAL A 211 3.02 -2.29 13.25
C VAL A 211 3.68 -0.96 12.92
N GLU A 212 4.96 -0.85 13.27
CA GLU A 212 5.83 0.25 12.89
C GLU A 212 7.12 -0.26 12.23
N LEU A 213 7.83 0.64 11.53
CA LEU A 213 9.13 0.32 10.92
C LEU A 213 10.27 0.90 11.75
N VAL A 214 11.07 0.01 12.35
CA VAL A 214 12.30 0.38 13.07
C VAL A 214 13.49 -0.19 12.31
N LYS A 215 14.38 0.68 11.83
CA LYS A 215 15.55 0.29 11.01
C LYS A 215 15.18 -0.64 9.85
N SER A 216 14.11 -0.30 9.12
CA SER A 216 13.55 -1.08 8.00
C SER A 216 13.06 -2.49 8.38
N LYS A 217 12.77 -2.73 9.65
CA LYS A 217 12.17 -3.95 10.16
C LYS A 217 10.79 -3.67 10.73
N VAL A 218 9.87 -4.56 10.45
CA VAL A 218 8.50 -4.51 10.96
C VAL A 218 8.50 -4.94 12.43
N GLN A 219 7.97 -4.10 13.30
CA GLN A 219 7.78 -4.40 14.72
C GLN A 219 6.30 -4.22 15.09
N PRO A 220 5.71 -5.10 15.90
CA PRO A 220 4.40 -4.85 16.45
C PRO A 220 4.44 -3.69 17.43
N THR A 221 3.38 -2.89 17.45
CA THR A 221 3.16 -1.86 18.47
C THR A 221 2.40 -2.46 19.65
N THR A 222 2.30 -1.71 20.76
CA THR A 222 1.46 -2.13 21.90
C THR A 222 0.01 -2.36 21.47
N VAL A 223 -0.54 -1.47 20.63
CA VAL A 223 -1.90 -1.61 20.09
C VAL A 223 -2.01 -2.86 19.21
N GLY A 224 -1.00 -3.14 18.38
CA GLY A 224 -0.97 -4.34 17.56
C GLY A 224 -1.01 -5.62 18.39
N LEU A 225 -0.21 -5.68 19.45
CA LEU A 225 -0.20 -6.83 20.37
C LEU A 225 -1.53 -6.98 21.10
N GLN A 226 -2.14 -5.88 21.59
CA GLN A 226 -3.45 -5.92 22.23
C GLN A 226 -4.56 -6.44 21.31
N VAL A 227 -4.54 -6.02 20.03
CA VAL A 227 -5.50 -6.50 19.03
C VAL A 227 -5.27 -7.99 18.73
N ASP A 228 -4.02 -8.42 18.63
CA ASP A 228 -3.67 -9.82 18.42
C ASP A 228 -4.14 -10.69 19.59
N ASP A 229 -3.79 -10.30 20.82
CA ASP A 229 -4.23 -10.99 22.04
C ASP A 229 -5.75 -11.08 22.14
N PHE A 230 -6.45 -9.99 21.81
CA PHE A 230 -7.92 -9.97 21.79
C PHE A 230 -8.48 -10.96 20.75
N LEU A 231 -7.96 -10.93 19.52
CA LEU A 231 -8.41 -11.83 18.46
C LEU A 231 -8.08 -13.30 18.77
N MET A 232 -6.92 -13.57 19.38
CA MET A 232 -6.56 -14.91 19.85
C MET A 232 -7.57 -15.49 20.82
N GLN A 233 -8.13 -14.66 21.69
CA GLN A 233 -9.14 -15.08 22.65
C GLN A 233 -10.55 -15.17 22.05
N ALA A 234 -10.91 -14.18 21.22
CA ALA A 234 -12.25 -14.05 20.66
C ALA A 234 -12.50 -14.97 19.47
N LEU A 235 -11.53 -15.05 18.54
CA LEU A 235 -11.63 -15.71 17.23
C LEU A 235 -10.33 -16.44 16.88
N PRO A 236 -9.87 -17.42 17.68
CA PRO A 236 -8.55 -18.04 17.54
C PRO A 236 -8.31 -18.69 16.18
N GLU A 237 -9.33 -19.26 15.55
CA GLU A 237 -9.21 -19.90 14.25
C GLU A 237 -9.05 -18.87 13.13
N LEU A 238 -9.77 -17.73 13.21
CA LEU A 238 -9.76 -16.70 12.16
C LEU A 238 -8.37 -16.08 11.93
N ILE A 239 -7.55 -16.00 12.97
CA ILE A 239 -6.22 -15.38 12.90
C ILE A 239 -5.10 -16.36 12.53
N GLN A 240 -5.40 -17.63 12.39
CA GLN A 240 -4.43 -18.63 11.93
C GLN A 240 -4.15 -18.46 10.45
N SER A 241 -2.88 -18.59 10.06
CA SER A 241 -2.45 -18.49 8.66
C SER A 241 -3.14 -19.51 7.76
N GLU A 242 -3.35 -20.71 8.30
CA GLU A 242 -4.00 -21.85 7.61
C GLU A 242 -5.46 -21.55 7.27
N PHE A 243 -6.16 -20.82 8.12
CA PHE A 243 -7.54 -20.41 7.88
C PHE A 243 -7.63 -19.47 6.68
N THR A 244 -6.79 -18.43 6.66
CA THR A 244 -6.76 -17.48 5.53
C THR A 244 -6.32 -18.17 4.23
N ALA A 245 -5.30 -19.02 4.29
CA ALA A 245 -4.84 -19.79 3.13
C ALA A 245 -5.95 -20.72 2.59
N GLY A 246 -6.71 -21.35 3.48
CA GLY A 246 -7.87 -22.17 3.12
C GLY A 246 -8.95 -21.34 2.41
N MET A 247 -9.28 -20.15 2.93
CA MET A 247 -10.22 -19.23 2.27
C MET A 247 -9.74 -18.83 0.87
N GLU A 248 -8.48 -18.45 0.71
CA GLU A 248 -7.90 -18.08 -0.59
C GLU A 248 -8.01 -19.24 -1.60
N THR A 249 -7.76 -20.48 -1.13
CA THR A 249 -7.90 -21.68 -1.97
C THR A 249 -9.35 -21.90 -2.43
N GLN A 250 -10.32 -21.66 -1.55
CA GLN A 250 -11.74 -21.76 -1.91
C GLN A 250 -12.16 -20.67 -2.90
N LEU A 251 -11.66 -19.44 -2.73
CA LEU A 251 -11.90 -18.35 -3.67
C LEU A 251 -11.31 -18.66 -5.06
N ASP A 252 -10.14 -19.29 -5.12
CA ASP A 252 -9.55 -19.76 -6.37
C ASP A 252 -10.40 -20.86 -7.03
N ALA A 253 -10.96 -21.78 -6.25
CA ALA A 253 -11.87 -22.81 -6.77
C ALA A 253 -13.16 -22.20 -7.33
N ILE A 254 -13.71 -21.18 -6.66
CA ILE A 254 -14.87 -20.42 -7.16
C ILE A 254 -14.54 -19.70 -8.47
N SER A 255 -13.38 -19.05 -8.55
CA SER A 255 -12.96 -18.33 -9.75
C SER A 255 -12.78 -19.24 -10.97
N LYS A 256 -12.40 -20.51 -10.72
CA LYS A 256 -12.27 -21.57 -11.75
C LYS A 256 -13.59 -22.27 -12.06
N GLY A 257 -14.71 -21.87 -11.46
CA GLY A 257 -16.02 -22.51 -11.62
C GLY A 257 -16.12 -23.92 -11.02
N GLN A 258 -15.19 -24.30 -10.17
CA GLN A 258 -15.14 -25.61 -9.50
C GLN A 258 -16.03 -25.65 -8.25
N GLN A 259 -16.40 -24.49 -7.73
CA GLN A 259 -17.25 -24.34 -6.56
C GLN A 259 -18.23 -23.17 -6.76
N GLU A 260 -19.45 -23.35 -6.28
CA GLU A 260 -20.49 -22.34 -6.33
C GLU A 260 -20.35 -21.40 -5.12
N TRP A 261 -20.24 -20.08 -5.35
CA TRP A 261 -19.91 -19.10 -4.32
C TRP A 261 -21.01 -18.91 -3.26
N GLN A 262 -22.28 -19.00 -3.65
CA GLN A 262 -23.41 -18.81 -2.72
C GLN A 262 -23.44 -19.94 -1.70
N SER A 263 -23.32 -21.18 -2.17
CA SER A 263 -23.27 -22.37 -1.31
C SER A 263 -22.08 -22.31 -0.33
N TYR A 264 -20.92 -21.88 -0.82
CA TYR A 264 -19.74 -21.70 0.02
C TYR A 264 -19.98 -20.66 1.12
N LEU A 265 -20.51 -19.47 0.78
CA LEU A 265 -20.74 -18.40 1.76
C LEU A 265 -21.83 -18.77 2.78
N ILE A 266 -22.89 -19.43 2.34
CA ILE A 266 -23.96 -19.90 3.24
C ILE A 266 -23.40 -20.90 4.25
N GLU A 267 -22.63 -21.90 3.74
CA GLU A 267 -22.05 -22.92 4.61
C GLU A 267 -21.01 -22.32 5.55
N TRP A 268 -20.09 -21.48 5.06
CA TRP A 268 -19.10 -20.79 5.88
C TRP A 268 -19.75 -19.94 6.99
N ASN A 269 -20.81 -19.19 6.67
CA ASN A 269 -21.52 -18.39 7.66
C ASN A 269 -22.22 -19.27 8.70
N ARG A 270 -22.87 -20.36 8.26
CA ARG A 270 -23.62 -21.26 9.12
C ARG A 270 -22.74 -22.09 10.03
N SER A 271 -21.69 -22.69 9.46
CA SER A 271 -20.83 -23.66 10.17
C SER A 271 -19.77 -23.00 11.02
N TYR A 272 -19.28 -21.82 10.62
CA TYR A 272 -18.18 -21.15 11.29
C TYR A 272 -18.50 -19.73 11.78
N PHE A 273 -18.81 -18.78 10.88
CA PHE A 273 -18.78 -17.36 11.23
C PHE A 273 -19.82 -16.95 12.25
N ALA A 274 -21.10 -17.30 12.05
CA ALA A 274 -22.17 -16.91 12.97
C ALA A 274 -22.01 -17.58 14.36
N PRO A 275 -21.67 -18.88 14.47
CA PRO A 275 -21.37 -19.50 15.76
C PRO A 275 -20.16 -18.88 16.47
N ALA A 276 -19.06 -18.64 15.75
CA ALA A 276 -17.84 -18.06 16.31
C ALA A 276 -18.10 -16.62 16.83
N LEU A 277 -18.80 -15.79 16.05
CA LEU A 277 -19.18 -14.45 16.46
C LEU A 277 -20.10 -14.46 17.69
N SER A 278 -21.11 -15.34 17.73
CA SER A 278 -22.00 -15.49 18.87
C SER A 278 -21.26 -15.94 20.14
N LYS A 279 -20.27 -16.84 20.00
CA LYS A 279 -19.42 -17.28 21.09
C LYS A 279 -18.50 -16.16 21.57
N ALA A 280 -17.89 -15.43 20.64
CA ALA A 280 -17.01 -14.31 20.94
C ALA A 280 -17.75 -13.21 21.73
N THR A 281 -18.94 -12.80 21.28
CA THR A 281 -19.75 -11.77 21.95
C THR A 281 -20.25 -12.16 23.36
N LYS A 282 -20.44 -13.45 23.62
CA LYS A 282 -20.86 -13.93 24.95
C LYS A 282 -19.71 -14.09 25.94
N ASN A 283 -18.52 -14.44 25.44
CA ASN A 283 -17.37 -14.81 26.26
C ASN A 283 -16.32 -13.71 26.40
N LEU A 284 -16.51 -12.56 25.72
CA LEU A 284 -15.62 -11.43 25.91
C LEU A 284 -15.79 -10.92 27.35
N PRO A 285 -14.70 -10.90 28.14
CA PRO A 285 -14.75 -10.22 29.42
C PRO A 285 -15.12 -8.75 29.15
N GLU A 286 -15.94 -8.14 30.01
CA GLU A 286 -16.05 -6.69 30.10
C GLU A 286 -14.70 -6.12 30.57
N GLN A 287 -13.70 -6.22 29.68
CA GLN A 287 -12.46 -5.49 29.88
C GLN A 287 -12.73 -4.08 29.39
N ASP A 288 -12.64 -3.15 30.30
CA ASP A 288 -12.40 -1.76 29.97
C ASP A 288 -11.06 -1.71 29.20
N TYR A 289 -11.14 -1.89 27.90
CA TYR A 289 -10.05 -1.57 26.97
C TYR A 289 -9.91 -0.06 27.01
N GLY A 290 -9.47 0.46 28.17
CA GLY A 290 -9.29 1.84 28.47
C GLY A 290 -8.84 2.59 27.26
N SER A 291 -9.58 3.58 26.86
CA SER A 291 -9.48 4.39 25.65
C SER A 291 -8.15 4.17 24.94
N PHE A 292 -8.18 3.50 23.79
CA PHE A 292 -6.99 3.24 22.97
C PHE A 292 -6.03 4.41 23.09
N GLN A 293 -4.99 4.29 23.91
CA GLN A 293 -3.93 5.29 24.00
C GLN A 293 -3.17 5.18 22.69
N GLY A 294 -3.80 5.70 21.62
CA GLY A 294 -3.09 6.05 20.41
C GLY A 294 -1.89 6.90 20.84
N LYS A 295 -0.79 6.79 20.11
CA LYS A 295 0.44 7.57 20.23
C LYS A 295 0.19 8.84 21.03
N GLU A 296 0.84 9.00 22.20
CA GLU A 296 0.65 10.17 23.05
C GLU A 296 0.58 11.42 22.19
N LEU A 297 -0.58 12.04 22.11
CA LEU A 297 -0.76 13.18 21.24
C LEU A 297 0.11 14.31 21.76
N GLU A 298 0.85 14.95 20.88
CA GLU A 298 1.67 16.10 21.22
C GLU A 298 0.82 17.15 21.93
N LYS A 299 1.21 17.55 23.13
CA LYS A 299 0.50 18.57 23.90
C LYS A 299 0.74 19.96 23.29
N SER A 300 -0.33 20.71 23.15
CA SER A 300 -0.30 22.11 22.74
C SER A 300 0.03 23.00 23.94
N ARG A 301 0.61 24.18 23.67
CA ARG A 301 0.70 25.27 24.66
C ARG A 301 -0.66 25.86 25.02
N SER A 302 -1.68 25.66 24.16
CA SER A 302 -3.03 26.14 24.39
C SER A 302 -3.72 25.27 25.42
N LYS A 303 -4.34 25.95 26.40
CA LYS A 303 -5.03 25.31 27.52
C LYS A 303 -6.51 25.14 27.20
N CYS A 304 -7.10 24.09 27.75
CA CYS A 304 -8.55 23.89 27.71
C CYS A 304 -9.25 25.02 28.49
N PRO A 305 -10.24 25.70 27.90
CA PRO A 305 -10.96 26.77 28.60
C PRO A 305 -11.76 26.33 29.81
N THR A 306 -12.05 25.03 29.93
CA THR A 306 -12.82 24.46 31.03
C THR A 306 -11.96 23.95 32.18
N CYS A 307 -10.90 23.15 31.89
CA CYS A 307 -10.05 22.55 32.93
C CYS A 307 -8.64 23.14 33.04
N SER A 308 -8.30 24.11 32.20
CA SER A 308 -6.99 24.80 32.15
C SER A 308 -5.78 23.90 31.87
N LYS A 309 -5.96 22.63 31.59
CA LYS A 309 -4.90 21.70 31.23
C LYS A 309 -4.49 21.83 29.75
N PRO A 310 -3.24 21.50 29.36
CA PRO A 310 -2.80 21.51 27.96
C PRO A 310 -3.65 20.59 27.10
N MET A 311 -4.09 21.09 25.96
CA MET A 311 -4.89 20.29 25.00
C MET A 311 -3.97 19.49 24.06
N SER A 312 -4.44 18.37 23.57
CA SER A 312 -3.72 17.49 22.65
C SER A 312 -3.95 17.86 21.19
N LYS A 313 -2.88 17.81 20.38
CA LYS A 313 -2.94 18.05 18.93
C LYS A 313 -3.41 16.78 18.21
N VAL A 314 -4.61 16.80 17.65
CA VAL A 314 -5.18 15.68 16.87
C VAL A 314 -4.94 15.93 15.38
N PRO A 315 -4.13 15.11 14.69
CA PRO A 315 -3.85 15.29 13.26
C PRO A 315 -5.12 15.13 12.42
N THR A 316 -5.28 16.01 11.42
CA THR A 316 -6.37 15.90 10.43
C THR A 316 -6.03 16.63 9.13
N LYS A 317 -6.42 16.04 8.00
CA LYS A 317 -6.31 16.67 6.67
C LYS A 317 -7.44 17.66 6.37
N LYS A 318 -8.44 17.76 7.25
CA LYS A 318 -9.64 18.60 7.02
C LYS A 318 -9.44 20.07 7.36
N VAL A 319 -8.35 20.44 8.01
CA VAL A 319 -8.04 21.82 8.37
C VAL A 319 -6.65 22.23 7.87
N LYS A 320 -6.46 23.49 7.50
CA LYS A 320 -5.20 24.01 6.95
C LYS A 320 -3.98 23.79 7.88
N LYS A 321 -4.18 23.90 9.20
CA LYS A 321 -3.12 23.68 10.19
C LYS A 321 -2.68 22.22 10.31
N GLY A 322 -3.38 21.28 9.68
CA GLY A 322 -3.07 19.85 9.74
C GLY A 322 -3.47 19.17 11.06
N TYR A 323 -3.96 19.91 12.05
CA TYR A 323 -4.44 19.37 13.32
C TYR A 323 -5.48 20.30 13.99
N PHE A 324 -6.27 19.75 14.90
CA PHE A 324 -7.12 20.49 15.82
C PHE A 324 -6.76 20.14 17.28
N LEU A 325 -7.25 20.90 18.24
CA LEU A 325 -6.99 20.65 19.65
C LEU A 325 -8.17 19.92 20.30
N LYS A 326 -7.87 18.93 21.15
CA LYS A 326 -8.87 18.14 21.91
C LYS A 326 -8.48 18.11 23.40
N CYS A 327 -9.45 18.29 24.27
CA CYS A 327 -9.28 18.04 25.69
C CYS A 327 -9.41 16.54 25.98
N GLU A 328 -8.43 15.94 26.64
CA GLU A 328 -8.42 14.52 27.01
C GLU A 328 -9.03 14.26 28.38
N ASP A 329 -9.23 15.29 29.20
CA ASP A 329 -9.77 15.20 30.55
C ASP A 329 -11.32 15.15 30.62
N GLY A 330 -11.97 14.78 29.51
CA GLY A 330 -13.42 14.57 29.46
C GLY A 330 -14.25 15.85 29.46
N CYS A 331 -13.66 17.04 29.34
CA CYS A 331 -14.40 18.28 29.20
C CYS A 331 -15.33 18.25 27.99
N LYS A 332 -16.54 18.74 28.18
CA LYS A 332 -17.57 18.78 27.12
C LYS A 332 -17.80 20.20 26.64
N ASP A 333 -18.24 20.33 25.40
CA ASP A 333 -18.72 21.59 24.82
C ASP A 333 -20.18 21.89 25.25
N GLY A 334 -20.76 22.99 24.77
CA GLY A 334 -22.12 23.39 25.06
C GLY A 334 -23.23 22.42 24.59
N GLU A 335 -22.85 21.44 23.72
CA GLU A 335 -23.76 20.38 23.21
C GLU A 335 -23.50 19.03 23.91
N GLY A 336 -22.64 18.97 24.90
CA GLY A 336 -22.33 17.73 25.65
C GLY A 336 -21.33 16.80 24.90
N LYS A 337 -20.75 17.25 23.78
CA LYS A 337 -19.71 16.54 23.03
C LYS A 337 -18.34 16.86 23.62
N GLY A 338 -17.36 15.97 23.38
CA GLY A 338 -15.98 16.21 23.83
C GLY A 338 -15.41 17.53 23.31
N LEU A 339 -14.84 18.35 24.21
CA LEU A 339 -14.38 19.70 23.91
C LEU A 339 -13.21 19.69 22.93
N VAL A 340 -13.41 20.33 21.76
CA VAL A 340 -12.42 20.50 20.70
C VAL A 340 -12.29 21.98 20.32
N MET A 341 -11.13 22.39 19.82
CA MET A 341 -10.89 23.73 19.31
C MET A 341 -10.27 23.68 17.92
N PHE A 342 -10.74 24.53 17.02
CA PHE A 342 -10.19 24.68 15.67
C PHE A 342 -9.50 26.04 15.53
N TRP A 343 -8.45 26.10 14.72
CA TRP A 343 -7.76 27.35 14.44
C TRP A 343 -8.60 28.22 13.50
N SER A 344 -8.81 29.44 13.90
CA SER A 344 -9.44 30.48 13.05
C SER A 344 -8.35 31.36 12.44
N ASP A 345 -8.18 31.28 11.11
CA ASP A 345 -7.23 32.15 10.39
C ASP A 345 -7.64 33.64 10.47
N ARG A 346 -8.94 33.89 10.71
CA ARG A 346 -9.50 35.26 10.76
C ARG A 346 -9.15 35.99 12.05
N SER A 347 -9.22 35.30 13.20
CA SER A 347 -8.91 35.87 14.51
C SER A 347 -7.52 35.51 15.01
N SER A 348 -6.80 34.63 14.29
CA SER A 348 -5.50 34.06 14.70
C SER A 348 -5.53 33.40 16.09
N GLU A 349 -6.66 32.74 16.40
CA GLU A 349 -6.90 32.12 17.70
C GLU A 349 -7.57 30.74 17.57
N TRP A 350 -7.45 29.93 18.62
CA TRP A 350 -8.17 28.67 18.78
C TRP A 350 -9.59 28.93 19.27
N GLN A 351 -10.59 28.42 18.55
CA GLN A 351 -12.00 28.65 18.86
C GLN A 351 -12.75 27.33 18.99
N ILE A 352 -13.69 27.26 19.95
CA ILE A 352 -14.66 26.17 20.05
C ILE A 352 -15.62 26.35 18.86
N PRO A 353 -15.93 25.26 18.10
CA PRO A 353 -16.92 25.34 17.03
C PRO A 353 -18.25 25.79 17.64
N GLN A 354 -18.78 26.90 17.17
CA GLN A 354 -20.14 27.29 17.52
C GLN A 354 -21.09 26.32 16.81
N PRO A 355 -22.17 25.85 17.46
CA PRO A 355 -23.20 25.10 16.80
C PRO A 355 -23.64 25.91 15.59
N LYS A 356 -23.73 25.27 14.44
CA LYS A 356 -24.42 25.85 13.29
C LYS A 356 -25.86 26.03 13.75
N THR A 357 -26.21 27.22 14.21
CA THR A 357 -27.60 27.60 14.31
C THR A 357 -28.15 27.44 12.90
N GLU A 358 -28.89 26.37 12.66
CA GLU A 358 -29.84 26.30 11.57
C GLU A 358 -30.85 27.40 11.85
N GLN A 359 -30.55 28.59 11.36
CA GLN A 359 -31.63 29.56 11.07
C GLN A 359 -32.40 28.93 9.92
N SER A 360 -33.27 28.01 10.25
CA SER A 360 -34.35 27.53 9.39
C SER A 360 -35.44 28.63 9.36
N SER A 361 -35.12 29.77 8.76
CA SER A 361 -36.15 30.51 8.08
C SER A 361 -36.70 29.57 7.00
N PRO A 362 -38.01 29.39 6.84
CA PRO A 362 -38.56 28.54 5.80
C PRO A 362 -37.95 28.96 4.46
N ALA A 363 -37.35 28.00 3.76
CA ALA A 363 -36.63 28.25 2.51
C ALA A 363 -37.63 28.93 1.55
N LYS A 364 -37.33 30.13 1.11
CA LYS A 364 -38.16 30.86 0.17
C LYS A 364 -37.97 30.25 -1.22
N LEU A 365 -38.93 29.42 -1.61
CA LEU A 365 -38.93 28.78 -2.93
C LEU A 365 -39.23 29.84 -3.99
N THR A 366 -38.53 29.74 -5.12
CA THR A 366 -38.73 30.63 -6.29
C THR A 366 -39.51 29.88 -7.37
N GLU A 367 -40.06 30.60 -8.33
CA GLU A 367 -40.74 30.05 -9.48
C GLU A 367 -39.79 29.45 -10.52
N HIS A 368 -38.47 29.64 -10.32
CA HIS A 368 -37.47 29.20 -11.26
C HIS A 368 -37.12 27.70 -11.04
N PRO A 369 -37.23 26.84 -12.07
CA PRO A 369 -36.88 25.45 -11.95
C PRO A 369 -35.37 25.24 -11.99
N CYS A 370 -34.89 24.26 -11.22
CA CYS A 370 -33.51 23.77 -11.29
C CYS A 370 -33.23 23.19 -12.70
N PRO A 371 -32.16 23.63 -13.39
CA PRO A 371 -31.86 23.16 -14.74
C PRO A 371 -31.53 21.68 -14.83
N VAL A 372 -31.24 21.04 -13.69
CA VAL A 372 -30.86 19.61 -13.63
C VAL A 372 -32.06 18.69 -13.28
N CYS A 373 -32.84 19.02 -12.24
CA CYS A 373 -33.91 18.14 -11.74
C CYS A 373 -35.34 18.76 -11.86
N ARG A 374 -35.48 19.95 -12.38
CA ARG A 374 -36.76 20.68 -12.55
C ARG A 374 -37.50 21.05 -11.26
N LYS A 375 -36.99 20.70 -10.08
CA LYS A 375 -37.55 21.18 -8.79
C LYS A 375 -37.26 22.67 -8.64
N PRO A 376 -38.10 23.44 -7.87
CA PRO A 376 -37.90 24.86 -7.69
C PRO A 376 -36.52 25.17 -7.09
N LEU A 377 -35.94 26.31 -7.44
CA LEU A 377 -34.78 26.84 -6.74
C LEU A 377 -35.21 27.49 -5.43
N GLU A 378 -34.39 27.38 -4.40
CA GLU A 378 -34.58 28.06 -3.11
C GLU A 378 -33.62 29.25 -2.95
N GLU A 379 -34.08 30.33 -2.38
CA GLU A 379 -33.23 31.44 -1.98
C GLU A 379 -32.51 31.13 -0.69
N TYR A 380 -31.17 31.17 -0.74
CA TYR A 380 -30.29 30.90 0.39
C TYR A 380 -29.45 32.13 0.72
N SER A 381 -29.62 32.67 1.91
CA SER A 381 -28.82 33.79 2.40
C SER A 381 -27.54 33.34 3.04
N TYR A 382 -26.42 33.99 2.74
CA TYR A 382 -25.10 33.71 3.32
C TYR A 382 -24.34 35.01 3.55
N THR A 383 -23.38 34.98 4.47
CA THR A 383 -22.52 36.12 4.75
C THR A 383 -21.19 35.99 4.05
N LYS A 384 -20.81 36.95 3.22
CA LYS A 384 -19.48 37.01 2.60
C LYS A 384 -18.93 38.43 2.82
N ASP A 385 -17.70 38.52 3.32
CA ASP A 385 -16.99 39.75 3.64
C ASP A 385 -17.78 40.70 4.59
N GLY A 386 -18.50 40.08 5.56
CA GLY A 386 -19.31 40.80 6.55
C GLY A 386 -20.66 41.31 6.04
N GLN A 387 -20.99 41.12 4.76
CA GLN A 387 -22.26 41.51 4.13
C GLN A 387 -23.16 40.28 3.93
N ALA A 388 -24.43 40.42 4.21
CA ALA A 388 -25.44 39.43 3.87
C ALA A 388 -25.66 39.43 2.35
N LYS A 389 -25.57 38.25 1.72
CA LYS A 389 -25.79 38.03 0.29
C LYS A 389 -26.74 36.86 0.09
N SER A 390 -27.51 36.92 -0.98
CA SER A 390 -28.41 35.83 -1.37
C SER A 390 -27.90 35.10 -2.61
N MET A 391 -28.23 33.83 -2.70
CA MET A 391 -28.03 33.00 -3.89
C MET A 391 -29.20 32.04 -4.08
N LEU A 392 -29.47 31.68 -5.33
CA LEU A 392 -30.42 30.60 -5.61
C LEU A 392 -29.66 29.25 -5.77
N ARG A 393 -30.22 28.21 -5.20
CA ARG A 393 -29.69 26.85 -5.29
C ARG A 393 -30.85 25.85 -5.42
N CYS A 394 -30.57 24.63 -5.83
CA CYS A 394 -31.61 23.59 -5.90
C CYS A 394 -32.21 23.33 -4.51
N SER A 395 -33.55 23.27 -4.41
CA SER A 395 -34.26 22.98 -3.14
C SER A 395 -34.08 21.54 -2.67
N ASP A 396 -33.68 20.61 -3.55
CA ASP A 396 -33.41 19.22 -3.18
C ASP A 396 -32.06 19.07 -2.46
N ALA A 397 -32.10 18.87 -1.14
CA ALA A 397 -30.93 18.77 -0.27
C ALA A 397 -30.03 17.56 -0.62
N GLU A 398 -30.63 16.43 -1.00
CA GLU A 398 -29.86 15.24 -1.37
C GLU A 398 -29.22 15.39 -2.75
N ALA A 399 -29.93 15.99 -3.70
CA ALA A 399 -29.43 16.27 -5.04
C ALA A 399 -28.25 17.22 -5.02
N ARG A 400 -28.20 18.20 -4.12
CA ARG A 400 -27.08 19.17 -3.96
C ARG A 400 -25.74 18.49 -3.65
N THR A 401 -25.73 17.28 -3.12
CA THR A 401 -24.50 16.52 -2.85
C THR A 401 -23.93 15.87 -4.13
N LYS A 402 -24.73 15.70 -5.18
CA LYS A 402 -24.36 15.05 -6.44
C LYS A 402 -23.65 16.04 -7.37
N SER A 403 -22.68 15.55 -8.15
CA SER A 403 -21.77 16.40 -8.95
C SER A 403 -22.45 17.40 -9.87
N LYS A 404 -23.54 17.04 -10.56
CA LYS A 404 -24.27 17.93 -11.48
C LYS A 404 -25.03 19.05 -10.78
N HIS A 405 -25.48 18.86 -9.52
CA HIS A 405 -26.21 19.89 -8.76
C HIS A 405 -25.30 20.83 -7.97
N LYS A 406 -24.04 20.44 -7.72
CA LYS A 406 -23.06 21.33 -7.04
C LYS A 406 -22.83 22.64 -7.80
N ASP A 407 -23.05 22.62 -9.10
CA ASP A 407 -22.83 23.74 -9.98
C ASP A 407 -24.09 24.63 -10.15
N VAL A 408 -25.22 24.22 -9.61
CA VAL A 408 -26.48 25.02 -9.65
C VAL A 408 -26.46 26.05 -8.54
N ALA A 409 -25.82 27.17 -8.84
CA ALA A 409 -25.75 28.35 -7.98
C ALA A 409 -25.87 29.62 -8.82
N TYR A 410 -26.88 30.46 -8.52
CA TYR A 410 -27.06 31.74 -9.13
C TYR A 410 -26.89 32.83 -8.07
N PHE A 411 -26.11 33.83 -8.37
CA PHE A 411 -25.78 34.95 -7.50
C PHE A 411 -26.50 36.22 -7.99
N GLN A 412 -26.88 37.08 -7.07
CA GLN A 412 -27.54 38.32 -7.40
C GLN A 412 -26.52 39.34 -7.94
N GLY A 413 -26.69 39.79 -9.15
CA GLY A 413 -25.88 40.83 -9.78
C GLY A 413 -26.24 42.25 -9.30
N LYS A 414 -25.49 43.27 -9.71
CA LYS A 414 -25.67 44.68 -9.30
C LYS A 414 -27.03 45.26 -9.68
N GLU A 415 -27.67 44.74 -10.72
CA GLU A 415 -28.99 45.18 -11.23
C GLU A 415 -30.13 44.26 -10.77
N GLY A 416 -29.90 43.42 -9.74
CA GLY A 416 -30.92 42.51 -9.17
C GLY A 416 -31.18 41.24 -9.94
N GLN A 417 -30.54 41.03 -11.09
CA GLN A 417 -30.66 39.81 -11.89
C GLN A 417 -29.86 38.64 -11.32
N TRP A 418 -30.38 37.44 -11.51
CA TRP A 418 -29.71 36.20 -11.07
C TRP A 418 -28.79 35.67 -12.16
N TRP A 419 -27.51 35.50 -11.83
CA TRP A 419 -26.46 35.05 -12.73
C TRP A 419 -25.60 33.93 -12.12
N SER A 420 -25.21 32.96 -12.96
CA SER A 420 -24.31 31.85 -12.60
C SER A 420 -23.07 31.85 -13.48
N PRO A 421 -21.84 31.72 -12.91
CA PRO A 421 -20.62 31.64 -13.71
C PRO A 421 -20.56 30.42 -14.63
N LYS A 422 -21.35 29.37 -14.35
CA LYS A 422 -21.39 28.13 -15.13
C LYS A 422 -22.64 27.99 -16.01
N LEU A 423 -23.75 28.62 -15.63
CA LEU A 423 -25.05 28.41 -16.26
C LEU A 423 -25.61 29.69 -16.92
N GLY A 424 -24.90 30.79 -16.83
CA GLY A 424 -25.36 32.07 -17.41
C GLY A 424 -26.47 32.77 -16.63
N ASN A 425 -27.23 33.66 -17.28
CA ASN A 425 -28.34 34.38 -16.66
C ASN A 425 -29.57 33.48 -16.49
N LEU A 426 -30.23 33.58 -15.33
CA LEU A 426 -31.45 32.84 -15.07
C LEU A 426 -32.57 33.37 -15.99
N GLY A 427 -33.15 32.48 -16.81
CA GLY A 427 -34.19 32.81 -17.78
C GLY A 427 -33.73 33.06 -19.22
N ALA A 428 -32.44 32.95 -19.53
CA ALA A 428 -31.91 33.16 -20.90
C ALA A 428 -32.13 31.97 -21.86
N ASP A 429 -32.61 30.80 -21.40
CA ASP A 429 -32.71 29.55 -22.20
C ASP A 429 -34.04 29.40 -22.98
N ALA A 430 -34.86 30.44 -23.16
CA ALA A 430 -36.05 30.35 -24.00
C ALA A 430 -35.80 30.67 -25.49
N ALA A 431 -34.57 31.00 -25.90
CA ALA A 431 -34.27 31.51 -27.23
C ALA A 431 -33.28 30.70 -28.08
N LYS A 432 -32.94 29.44 -27.68
CA LYS A 432 -32.08 28.59 -28.50
C LYS A 432 -32.64 27.16 -28.64
N SER A 433 -33.82 27.03 -29.20
CA SER A 433 -34.30 25.80 -29.88
C SER A 433 -35.44 26.21 -30.83
N SER A 434 -35.09 26.75 -31.95
CA SER A 434 -35.85 26.70 -33.20
C SER A 434 -34.86 26.37 -34.30
#